data_a86d8c70341fff1a109fc4cb36f8bc09
#
_entry.id   a86d8c70341fff1a109fc4cb36f8bc09
#
_cell.length_a   1.000
_cell.length_b   1.000
_cell.length_c   1.000
_cell.angle_alpha   90.00
_cell.angle_beta   90.00
_cell.angle_gamma   90.00
#
_symmetry.space_group_name_H-M   'P 1'
#
loop_
_entity.id
_entity.type
_entity.pdbx_description
1 polymer ?
#
loop_
_entity_poly.entity_id
_entity_poly.type
_entity_poly.pdbx_seq_one_letter_code
_entity_poly.pdbx_strand_id
1 'polypeptide(L)'
;MHIKPEINLDELDFYQRIQEFDILYAQDWSAYNKTQTSEFAMFQEILIELIDSLIETKQPLRKGHPFNNLKDMIYCCVMRSYYGKSSRRSVSFLDYALAKRYITKKPHFNTVLNYYKDESITPILKYLIEKSGTPLKAIEQDFAVDSSGFSTSIFGRWLDVRTQSPSVKRIYKKAHVTSGVKTNIITAIEVTPGYFADSPQFKDLVKITAKTFRIREISADKAYSSRKNLQAVSSIGAIPYIPFRKGATGKSRGTLVWGRMFKFYTQYQEHFMMHYHKRSNAESVFSMMKRKFGNHLFSKSEVGQINEILCRILAHNICCLIQEYFENAVKLDFNYCAKLHLTR
;
A
#
# COMPACT_ATOMS: atom_id res chain seq x y z
N MET A 1 20.75 -30.18 39.31
CA MET A 1 21.72 -29.82 38.28
C MET A 1 20.93 -29.35 37.07
N HIS A 2 20.74 -28.03 36.92
CA HIS A 2 20.03 -27.46 35.75
C HIS A 2 21.09 -27.28 34.64
N ILE A 3 21.01 -28.12 33.62
CA ILE A 3 21.80 -27.95 32.40
C ILE A 3 21.22 -26.75 31.67
N LYS A 4 21.95 -25.61 31.64
CA LYS A 4 21.65 -24.51 30.75
C LYS A 4 21.84 -25.02 29.31
N PRO A 5 20.87 -24.87 28.42
CA PRO A 5 21.09 -25.26 27.03
C PRO A 5 22.20 -24.35 26.44
N GLU A 6 23.20 -24.94 25.81
CA GLU A 6 24.18 -24.24 25.01
C GLU A 6 23.42 -23.44 23.91
N ILE A 7 23.55 -22.12 23.95
CA ILE A 7 22.98 -21.24 22.96
C ILE A 7 23.89 -21.30 21.73
N ASN A 8 23.38 -21.78 20.60
CA ASN A 8 24.08 -21.76 19.33
C ASN A 8 24.35 -20.30 18.92
N LEU A 9 25.55 -20.00 18.41
CA LEU A 9 25.95 -18.64 17.98
C LEU A 9 24.97 -18.02 16.98
N ASP A 10 24.37 -18.81 16.08
CA ASP A 10 23.32 -18.37 15.16
C ASP A 10 22.03 -17.97 15.89
N GLU A 11 21.73 -18.54 17.05
CA GLU A 11 20.62 -18.13 17.90
C GLU A 11 20.95 -16.84 18.66
N LEU A 12 22.21 -16.63 19.06
CA LEU A 12 22.66 -15.43 19.75
C LEU A 12 22.55 -14.19 18.82
N ASP A 13 22.98 -14.30 17.56
CA ASP A 13 22.83 -13.25 16.53
C ASP A 13 21.35 -12.94 16.27
N PHE A 14 20.50 -13.97 16.20
CA PHE A 14 19.07 -13.81 16.08
C PHE A 14 18.46 -13.05 17.26
N TYR A 15 18.83 -13.39 18.51
CA TYR A 15 18.31 -12.72 19.69
C TYR A 15 18.87 -11.30 19.88
N GLN A 16 20.12 -11.03 19.49
CA GLN A 16 20.70 -9.68 19.52
C GLN A 16 19.96 -8.73 18.57
N ARG A 17 19.63 -9.17 17.36
CA ARG A 17 18.86 -8.41 16.38
C ARG A 17 17.42 -8.07 16.83
N ILE A 18 16.87 -8.84 17.78
CA ILE A 18 15.54 -8.62 18.35
C ILE A 18 15.55 -7.51 19.43
N GLN A 19 16.69 -7.23 20.07
CA GLN A 19 16.79 -6.30 21.20
C GLN A 19 16.99 -4.84 20.81
N GLU A 20 17.11 -4.50 19.52
CA GLU A 20 17.19 -3.11 19.07
C GLU A 20 15.82 -2.42 19.18
N PHE A 21 15.70 -1.47 20.11
CA PHE A 21 14.48 -0.68 20.30
C PHE A 21 14.52 0.60 19.49
N ASP A 22 13.43 0.86 18.76
CA ASP A 22 13.23 2.14 18.08
C ASP A 22 12.86 3.24 19.07
N ILE A 23 13.51 4.38 18.97
CA ILE A 23 13.16 5.59 19.73
C ILE A 23 11.84 6.14 19.14
N LEU A 24 10.84 6.35 19.99
CA LEU A 24 9.61 7.05 19.61
C LEU A 24 9.93 8.51 19.35
N TYR A 25 9.74 8.99 18.14
CA TYR A 25 9.90 10.40 17.78
C TYR A 25 8.67 11.19 18.21
N ALA A 26 8.90 12.34 18.89
CA ALA A 26 7.83 13.29 19.13
C ALA A 26 7.34 13.90 17.82
N GLN A 27 6.03 14.18 17.72
CA GLN A 27 5.44 14.83 16.55
C GLN A 27 6.00 16.26 16.37
N ASP A 28 6.61 16.55 15.23
CA ASP A 28 6.97 17.92 14.84
C ASP A 28 5.74 18.64 14.27
N TRP A 29 5.10 19.44 15.13
CA TRP A 29 3.91 20.21 14.75
C TRP A 29 4.19 21.29 13.70
N SER A 30 5.41 21.86 13.65
CA SER A 30 5.78 22.83 12.63
C SER A 30 5.85 22.20 11.25
N ALA A 31 6.56 21.08 11.14
CA ALA A 31 6.65 20.28 9.91
C ALA A 31 5.27 19.76 9.49
N TYR A 32 4.46 19.26 10.43
CA TYR A 32 3.09 18.82 10.17
C TYR A 32 2.24 19.95 9.57
N ASN A 33 2.25 21.14 10.15
CA ASN A 33 1.49 22.29 9.63
C ASN A 33 1.93 22.70 8.22
N LYS A 34 3.26 22.71 7.96
CA LYS A 34 3.81 22.96 6.62
C LYS A 34 3.33 21.90 5.63
N THR A 35 3.34 20.62 6.02
CA THR A 35 2.81 19.52 5.21
C THR A 35 1.37 19.79 4.79
N GLN A 36 0.49 20.12 5.76
CA GLN A 36 -0.93 20.33 5.47
C GLN A 36 -1.19 21.56 4.58
N THR A 37 -0.49 22.65 4.82
CA THR A 37 -0.69 23.90 4.06
C THR A 37 -0.10 23.86 2.65
N SER A 38 0.93 23.04 2.40
CA SER A 38 1.59 22.91 1.10
C SER A 38 1.11 21.70 0.29
N GLU A 39 0.30 20.82 0.90
CA GLU A 39 -0.05 19.51 0.34
C GLU A 39 -0.58 19.59 -1.09
N PHE A 40 -1.53 20.47 -1.36
CA PHE A 40 -2.18 20.52 -2.67
C PHE A 40 -1.22 20.85 -3.83
N ALA A 41 -0.31 21.78 -3.63
CA ALA A 41 0.67 22.17 -4.67
C ALA A 41 1.70 21.05 -4.84
N MET A 42 2.33 20.62 -3.76
CA MET A 42 3.35 19.57 -3.79
C MET A 42 2.81 18.23 -4.30
N PHE A 43 1.56 17.89 -3.97
CA PHE A 43 0.93 16.66 -4.45
C PHE A 43 0.94 16.58 -5.98
N GLN A 44 0.60 17.66 -6.65
CA GLN A 44 0.56 17.70 -8.10
C GLN A 44 1.97 17.63 -8.72
N GLU A 45 2.94 18.34 -8.13
CA GLU A 45 4.33 18.32 -8.57
C GLU A 45 4.94 16.92 -8.45
N ILE A 46 4.78 16.28 -7.29
CA ILE A 46 5.26 14.90 -7.06
C ILE A 46 4.56 13.91 -7.98
N LEU A 47 3.25 14.06 -8.18
CA LEU A 47 2.49 13.19 -9.09
C LEU A 47 3.02 13.30 -10.54
N ILE A 48 3.29 14.50 -11.03
CA ILE A 48 3.86 14.72 -12.36
C ILE A 48 5.25 14.09 -12.46
N GLU A 49 6.11 14.31 -11.48
CA GLU A 49 7.46 13.75 -11.47
C GLU A 49 7.44 12.21 -11.50
N LEU A 50 6.54 11.59 -10.71
CA LEU A 50 6.31 10.15 -10.76
C LEU A 50 5.84 9.67 -12.15
N ILE A 51 4.87 10.36 -12.74
CA ILE A 51 4.32 10.01 -14.05
C ILE A 51 5.38 10.22 -15.15
N ASP A 52 6.18 11.27 -15.07
CA ASP A 52 7.25 11.55 -16.04
C ASP A 52 8.38 10.52 -16.00
N SER A 53 8.52 9.84 -14.90
CA SER A 53 9.43 8.69 -14.82
C SER A 53 9.00 7.48 -15.67
N LEU A 54 7.75 7.45 -16.18
CA LEU A 54 7.27 6.45 -17.11
C LEU A 54 7.84 6.73 -18.52
N ILE A 55 8.34 5.69 -19.20
CA ILE A 55 8.72 5.78 -20.61
C ILE A 55 7.48 5.43 -21.45
N GLU A 56 7.01 6.40 -22.22
CA GLU A 56 6.02 6.12 -23.27
C GLU A 56 6.71 5.52 -24.49
N THR A 57 6.23 4.33 -24.90
CA THR A 57 6.50 3.84 -26.24
C THR A 57 5.60 4.56 -27.25
N LYS A 58 6.10 4.84 -28.46
CA LYS A 58 5.30 5.46 -29.52
C LYS A 58 4.01 4.65 -29.72
N GLN A 59 2.87 5.31 -29.56
CA GLN A 59 1.59 4.68 -29.81
C GLN A 59 1.43 4.42 -31.31
N PRO A 60 0.86 3.27 -31.71
CA PRO A 60 0.57 3.02 -33.13
C PRO A 60 -0.41 4.08 -33.65
N LEU A 61 -0.14 4.57 -34.86
CA LEU A 61 -1.04 5.48 -35.55
C LEU A 61 -2.38 4.76 -35.80
N ARG A 62 -3.45 5.31 -35.24
CA ARG A 62 -4.80 4.82 -35.42
C ARG A 62 -5.57 5.74 -36.35
N LYS A 63 -6.32 5.18 -37.32
CA LYS A 63 -7.31 5.93 -38.09
C LYS A 63 -8.43 6.40 -37.16
N GLY A 64 -8.74 7.69 -37.15
CA GLY A 64 -9.79 8.30 -36.33
C GLY A 64 -9.26 9.26 -35.27
N HIS A 65 -10.04 9.45 -34.19
CA HIS A 65 -9.67 10.38 -33.12
C HIS A 65 -8.38 9.91 -32.40
N PRO A 66 -7.36 10.77 -32.24
CA PRO A 66 -6.12 10.41 -31.57
C PRO A 66 -6.37 10.00 -30.12
N PHE A 67 -5.54 9.09 -29.61
CA PHE A 67 -5.56 8.73 -28.19
C PHE A 67 -5.26 9.95 -27.32
N ASN A 68 -5.92 10.04 -26.16
CA ASN A 68 -5.48 10.99 -25.15
C ASN A 68 -4.09 10.61 -24.65
N ASN A 69 -3.30 11.59 -24.26
CA ASN A 69 -2.02 11.35 -23.62
C ASN A 69 -2.24 10.48 -22.36
N LEU A 70 -1.52 9.36 -22.29
CA LEU A 70 -1.69 8.40 -21.19
C LEU A 70 -1.28 9.00 -19.84
N LYS A 71 -0.21 9.82 -19.83
CA LYS A 71 0.25 10.52 -18.63
C LYS A 71 -0.82 11.49 -18.11
N ASP A 72 -1.43 12.28 -19.00
CA ASP A 72 -2.56 13.15 -18.65
C ASP A 72 -3.71 12.37 -18.03
N MET A 73 -4.01 11.19 -18.58
CA MET A 73 -5.13 10.37 -18.09
C MET A 73 -4.84 9.75 -16.73
N ILE A 74 -3.62 9.28 -16.50
CA ILE A 74 -3.19 8.78 -15.18
C ILE A 74 -3.28 9.92 -14.15
N TYR A 75 -2.76 11.11 -14.49
CA TYR A 75 -2.87 12.29 -13.65
C TYR A 75 -4.33 12.58 -13.29
N CYS A 76 -5.22 12.64 -14.28
CA CYS A 76 -6.64 12.90 -14.06
C CYS A 76 -7.33 11.84 -13.18
N CYS A 77 -6.97 10.56 -13.32
CA CYS A 77 -7.49 9.48 -12.49
C CYS A 77 -7.03 9.64 -11.04
N VAL A 78 -5.75 9.88 -10.80
CA VAL A 78 -5.21 10.04 -9.45
C VAL A 78 -5.79 11.30 -8.79
N MET A 79 -5.83 12.43 -9.50
CA MET A 79 -6.40 13.68 -8.99
C MET A 79 -7.90 13.55 -8.66
N ARG A 80 -8.68 12.81 -9.46
CA ARG A 80 -10.08 12.51 -9.12
C ARG A 80 -10.19 11.75 -7.79
N SER A 81 -9.33 10.78 -7.56
CA SER A 81 -9.29 10.02 -6.30
C SER A 81 -8.86 10.90 -5.13
N TYR A 82 -7.87 11.76 -5.32
CA TYR A 82 -7.43 12.73 -4.33
C TYR A 82 -8.55 13.69 -3.91
N TYR A 83 -9.30 14.25 -4.86
CA TYR A 83 -10.44 15.14 -4.57
C TYR A 83 -11.61 14.40 -3.91
N GLY A 84 -11.76 13.10 -4.09
CA GLY A 84 -12.88 12.34 -3.57
C GLY A 84 -14.24 12.77 -4.11
N LYS A 85 -14.29 13.35 -5.32
CA LYS A 85 -15.51 13.87 -5.94
C LYS A 85 -15.96 13.03 -7.13
N SER A 86 -17.21 13.20 -7.53
CA SER A 86 -17.71 12.61 -8.78
C SER A 86 -16.90 13.11 -9.97
N SER A 87 -16.79 12.31 -11.04
CA SER A 87 -16.01 12.69 -12.23
C SER A 87 -16.43 14.01 -12.84
N ARG A 88 -17.74 14.34 -12.84
CA ARG A 88 -18.23 15.64 -13.33
C ARG A 88 -17.67 16.81 -12.51
N ARG A 89 -17.68 16.69 -11.18
CA ARG A 89 -17.15 17.73 -10.28
C ARG A 89 -15.61 17.80 -10.32
N SER A 90 -14.95 16.66 -10.45
CA SER A 90 -13.48 16.61 -10.48
C SER A 90 -12.89 17.30 -11.70
N VAL A 91 -13.58 17.22 -12.86
CA VAL A 91 -13.09 17.87 -14.10
C VAL A 91 -13.00 19.40 -13.97
N SER A 92 -13.81 20.04 -13.10
CA SER A 92 -13.71 21.49 -12.88
C SER A 92 -12.36 21.90 -12.23
N PHE A 93 -11.72 21.01 -11.48
CA PHE A 93 -10.40 21.27 -10.88
C PHE A 93 -9.23 21.12 -11.88
N LEU A 94 -9.48 20.50 -13.04
CA LEU A 94 -8.44 20.30 -14.07
C LEU A 94 -8.08 21.59 -14.82
N ASP A 95 -8.85 22.66 -14.65
CA ASP A 95 -8.50 23.96 -15.22
C ASP A 95 -7.20 24.50 -14.62
N TYR A 96 -7.00 24.31 -13.32
CA TYR A 96 -5.73 24.64 -12.67
C TYR A 96 -4.57 23.79 -13.24
N ALA A 97 -4.76 22.49 -13.40
CA ALA A 97 -3.76 21.59 -13.95
C ALA A 97 -3.38 21.97 -15.41
N LEU A 98 -4.38 22.38 -16.22
CA LEU A 98 -4.15 22.87 -17.57
C LEU A 98 -3.36 24.19 -17.57
N ALA A 99 -3.73 25.14 -16.71
CA ALA A 99 -3.02 26.41 -16.57
C ALA A 99 -1.57 26.23 -16.12
N LYS A 100 -1.30 25.26 -15.25
CA LYS A 100 0.05 24.86 -14.80
C LYS A 100 0.79 23.96 -15.80
N ARG A 101 0.16 23.57 -16.90
CA ARG A 101 0.72 22.63 -17.91
C ARG A 101 1.03 21.24 -17.37
N TYR A 102 0.35 20.82 -16.30
CA TYR A 102 0.44 19.45 -15.78
C TYR A 102 -0.28 18.45 -16.68
N ILE A 103 -1.24 18.93 -17.46
CA ILE A 103 -1.92 18.18 -18.54
C ILE A 103 -1.91 19.00 -19.81
N THR A 104 -1.89 18.33 -20.95
CA THR A 104 -1.88 18.99 -22.28
C THR A 104 -3.27 19.41 -22.74
N LYS A 105 -4.30 18.68 -22.29
CA LYS A 105 -5.70 18.93 -22.64
C LYS A 105 -6.63 18.50 -21.51
N LYS A 106 -7.64 19.33 -21.23
CA LYS A 106 -8.72 18.99 -20.29
C LYS A 106 -9.63 17.92 -20.90
N PRO A 107 -9.69 16.69 -20.31
CA PRO A 107 -10.56 15.64 -20.82
C PRO A 107 -12.01 15.85 -20.42
N HIS A 108 -12.93 15.29 -21.19
CA HIS A 108 -14.31 15.15 -20.75
C HIS A 108 -14.41 14.13 -19.61
N PHE A 109 -15.35 14.32 -18.67
CA PHE A 109 -15.48 13.45 -17.48
C PHE A 109 -15.70 11.97 -17.84
N ASN A 110 -16.40 11.65 -18.95
CA ASN A 110 -16.56 10.27 -19.41
C ASN A 110 -15.23 9.65 -19.87
N THR A 111 -14.32 10.44 -20.42
CA THR A 111 -13.00 9.98 -20.80
C THR A 111 -12.24 9.47 -19.57
N VAL A 112 -12.24 10.24 -18.48
CA VAL A 112 -11.61 9.81 -17.22
C VAL A 112 -12.26 8.53 -16.69
N LEU A 113 -13.59 8.40 -16.74
CA LEU A 113 -14.29 7.18 -16.35
C LEU A 113 -13.93 5.97 -17.21
N ASN A 114 -13.72 6.17 -18.52
CA ASN A 114 -13.32 5.10 -19.42
C ASN A 114 -11.91 4.60 -19.11
N TYR A 115 -10.99 5.50 -18.76
CA TYR A 115 -9.64 5.11 -18.32
C TYR A 115 -9.66 4.33 -16.99
N TYR A 116 -10.56 4.67 -16.05
CA TYR A 116 -10.74 3.81 -14.87
C TYR A 116 -11.13 2.37 -15.21
N LYS A 117 -11.83 2.14 -16.32
CA LYS A 117 -12.25 0.80 -16.79
C LYS A 117 -11.20 0.11 -17.66
N ASP A 118 -10.10 0.78 -17.97
CA ASP A 118 -9.03 0.25 -18.82
C ASP A 118 -8.09 -0.62 -18.00
N GLU A 119 -8.02 -1.91 -18.31
CA GLU A 119 -7.14 -2.87 -17.64
C GLU A 119 -5.66 -2.53 -17.83
N SER A 120 -5.30 -1.86 -18.92
CA SER A 120 -3.91 -1.53 -19.24
C SER A 120 -3.28 -0.54 -18.23
N ILE A 121 -4.08 0.25 -17.51
CA ILE A 121 -3.55 1.17 -16.49
C ILE A 121 -3.31 0.51 -15.15
N THR A 122 -3.91 -0.65 -14.88
CA THR A 122 -3.74 -1.37 -13.60
C THR A 122 -2.27 -1.67 -13.27
N PRO A 123 -1.48 -2.29 -14.17
CA PRO A 123 -0.05 -2.54 -13.90
C PRO A 123 0.75 -1.24 -13.78
N ILE A 124 0.37 -0.18 -14.48
CA ILE A 124 1.03 1.11 -14.40
C ILE A 124 0.82 1.73 -13.00
N LEU A 125 -0.42 1.72 -12.50
CA LEU A 125 -0.72 2.22 -11.17
C LEU A 125 0.01 1.42 -10.07
N LYS A 126 0.06 0.07 -10.18
CA LYS A 126 0.84 -0.77 -9.27
C LYS A 126 2.32 -0.38 -9.28
N TYR A 127 2.90 -0.21 -10.48
CA TYR A 127 4.29 0.23 -10.62
C TYR A 127 4.54 1.60 -9.99
N LEU A 128 3.64 2.58 -10.20
CA LEU A 128 3.78 3.91 -9.59
C LEU A 128 3.69 3.85 -8.06
N ILE A 129 2.86 2.95 -7.51
CA ILE A 129 2.79 2.70 -6.06
C ILE A 129 4.13 2.13 -5.55
N GLU A 130 4.68 1.10 -6.20
CA GLU A 130 6.00 0.55 -5.85
C GLU A 130 7.08 1.64 -5.93
N LYS A 131 7.08 2.43 -6.99
CA LYS A 131 8.07 3.47 -7.25
C LYS A 131 7.96 4.64 -6.25
N SER A 132 6.75 5.02 -5.85
CA SER A 132 6.55 6.09 -4.87
C SER A 132 7.21 5.81 -3.52
N GLY A 133 7.42 4.54 -3.17
CA GLY A 133 8.15 4.16 -1.95
C GLY A 133 9.66 4.33 -2.03
N THR A 134 10.24 4.43 -3.21
CA THR A 134 11.70 4.39 -3.42
C THR A 134 12.50 5.43 -2.60
N PRO A 135 12.05 6.70 -2.46
CA PRO A 135 12.78 7.68 -1.66
C PRO A 135 12.96 7.29 -0.19
N LEU A 136 12.08 6.42 0.32
CA LEU A 136 12.04 6.03 1.73
C LEU A 136 12.84 4.75 2.04
N LYS A 137 13.54 4.17 1.06
CA LYS A 137 14.28 2.90 1.21
C LYS A 137 15.35 2.90 2.29
N ALA A 138 15.89 4.08 2.63
CA ALA A 138 16.92 4.22 3.67
C ALA A 138 16.31 4.36 5.07
N ILE A 139 15.04 4.76 5.17
CA ILE A 139 14.36 5.09 6.42
C ILE A 139 13.52 3.92 6.90
N GLU A 140 12.84 3.25 5.95
CA GLU A 140 11.87 2.20 6.27
C GLU A 140 12.50 0.81 6.19
N GLN A 141 12.40 0.05 7.26
CA GLN A 141 12.93 -1.31 7.38
C GLN A 141 11.92 -2.29 7.98
N ASP A 142 10.93 -1.79 8.71
CA ASP A 142 9.92 -2.59 9.37
C ASP A 142 8.60 -2.44 8.62
N PHE A 143 7.94 -3.57 8.36
CA PHE A 143 6.73 -3.57 7.56
C PHE A 143 5.59 -4.31 8.24
N ALA A 144 4.38 -3.86 7.98
CA ALA A 144 3.16 -4.53 8.38
C ALA A 144 2.36 -4.98 7.16
N VAL A 145 1.79 -6.18 7.21
CA VAL A 145 0.88 -6.69 6.18
C VAL A 145 -0.51 -6.82 6.75
N ASP A 146 -1.46 -6.19 6.10
CA ASP A 146 -2.87 -6.26 6.47
C ASP A 146 -3.79 -6.10 5.25
N SER A 147 -5.09 -6.29 5.46
CA SER A 147 -6.09 -6.14 4.42
C SER A 147 -7.32 -5.37 4.92
N SER A 148 -7.94 -4.61 4.03
CA SER A 148 -9.17 -3.89 4.37
C SER A 148 -10.15 -3.85 3.21
N GLY A 149 -11.45 -3.90 3.54
CA GLY A 149 -12.54 -3.85 2.57
C GLY A 149 -12.93 -2.43 2.19
N PHE A 150 -13.21 -2.23 0.89
CA PHE A 150 -13.83 -1.03 0.33
C PHE A 150 -15.22 -1.37 -0.16
N SER A 151 -16.24 -0.63 0.30
CA SER A 151 -17.63 -0.88 -0.09
C SER A 151 -17.87 -0.47 -1.55
N THR A 152 -18.53 -1.33 -2.31
CA THR A 152 -18.92 -1.04 -3.70
C THR A 152 -20.32 -0.40 -3.79
N SER A 153 -21.02 -0.23 -2.65
CA SER A 153 -22.38 0.33 -2.58
C SER A 153 -22.51 1.29 -1.41
N ILE A 154 -23.09 2.47 -1.66
CA ILE A 154 -23.40 3.49 -0.64
C ILE A 154 -24.79 3.21 -0.02
N PHE A 155 -25.72 2.70 -0.81
CA PHE A 155 -27.17 2.72 -0.49
C PHE A 155 -27.70 1.45 0.14
N GLY A 156 -26.94 0.37 0.23
CA GLY A 156 -27.40 -0.91 0.75
C GLY A 156 -28.00 -0.82 2.15
N ARG A 157 -27.42 -0.01 3.02
CA ARG A 157 -27.82 0.08 4.42
C ARG A 157 -29.20 0.70 4.63
N TRP A 158 -29.55 1.73 3.87
CA TRP A 158 -30.84 2.39 3.97
C TRP A 158 -31.97 1.52 3.40
N LEU A 159 -31.73 0.87 2.26
CA LEU A 159 -32.67 -0.05 1.65
C LEU A 159 -32.92 -1.27 2.54
N ASP A 160 -31.84 -1.85 3.12
CA ASP A 160 -31.93 -3.01 4.04
C ASP A 160 -32.79 -2.70 5.27
N VAL A 161 -32.61 -1.49 5.84
CA VAL A 161 -33.42 -1.03 6.99
C VAL A 161 -34.89 -0.81 6.59
N ARG A 162 -35.14 -0.22 5.42
CA ARG A 162 -36.48 0.09 4.95
C ARG A 162 -37.28 -1.14 4.52
N THR A 163 -36.59 -2.10 3.89
CA THR A 163 -37.28 -3.30 3.34
C THR A 163 -37.25 -4.47 4.30
N GLN A 164 -36.61 -4.34 5.47
CA GLN A 164 -36.40 -5.44 6.43
C GLN A 164 -35.85 -6.71 5.76
N SER A 165 -35.21 -6.56 4.60
CA SER A 165 -34.68 -7.66 3.81
C SER A 165 -33.29 -8.04 4.32
N PRO A 166 -33.04 -9.25 4.80
CA PRO A 166 -31.74 -9.63 5.41
C PRO A 166 -30.63 -9.89 4.40
N SER A 167 -30.76 -9.51 3.13
CA SER A 167 -29.95 -10.21 2.13
C SER A 167 -29.26 -9.42 1.03
N VAL A 168 -29.10 -8.11 1.10
CA VAL A 168 -28.14 -7.49 0.20
C VAL A 168 -26.74 -7.61 0.81
N LYS A 169 -26.07 -8.76 0.57
CA LYS A 169 -24.68 -8.95 0.95
C LYS A 169 -23.88 -7.79 0.33
N ARG A 170 -23.34 -6.94 1.20
CA ARG A 170 -22.45 -5.86 0.76
C ARG A 170 -21.30 -6.48 -0.01
N ILE A 171 -21.17 -6.10 -1.27
CA ILE A 171 -20.04 -6.51 -2.09
C ILE A 171 -18.89 -5.59 -1.74
N TYR A 172 -17.78 -6.15 -1.30
CA TYR A 172 -16.55 -5.45 -1.00
C TYR A 172 -15.46 -5.84 -2.01
N LYS A 173 -14.61 -4.88 -2.34
CA LYS A 173 -13.27 -5.16 -2.85
C LYS A 173 -12.31 -5.08 -1.67
N LYS A 174 -11.40 -6.02 -1.58
CA LYS A 174 -10.43 -6.14 -0.49
C LYS A 174 -9.05 -5.75 -1.00
N ALA A 175 -8.46 -4.76 -0.38
CA ALA A 175 -7.08 -4.36 -0.64
C ALA A 175 -6.16 -5.04 0.40
N HIS A 176 -5.18 -5.80 -0.07
CA HIS A 176 -4.12 -6.39 0.72
C HIS A 176 -2.87 -5.57 0.49
N VAL A 177 -2.26 -5.04 1.54
CA VAL A 177 -1.12 -4.14 1.42
C VAL A 177 0.04 -4.56 2.32
N THR A 178 1.24 -4.20 1.90
CA THR A 178 2.40 -4.07 2.78
C THR A 178 2.66 -2.59 2.99
N SER A 179 2.69 -2.15 4.23
CA SER A 179 2.95 -0.75 4.59
C SER A 179 4.16 -0.65 5.52
N GLY A 180 4.95 0.41 5.35
CA GLY A 180 6.02 0.77 6.25
C GLY A 180 5.46 1.18 7.62
N VAL A 181 6.13 0.76 8.69
CA VAL A 181 5.69 1.03 10.06
C VAL A 181 5.98 2.46 10.46
N LYS A 182 7.10 3.03 10.01
CA LYS A 182 7.54 4.37 10.37
C LYS A 182 6.89 5.45 9.53
N THR A 183 6.83 5.22 8.21
CA THR A 183 6.44 6.25 7.22
C THR A 183 5.01 6.09 6.71
N ASN A 184 4.32 5.01 7.08
CA ASN A 184 2.99 4.65 6.56
C ASN A 184 2.91 4.44 5.03
N ILE A 185 4.05 4.38 4.34
CA ILE A 185 4.11 4.19 2.88
C ILE A 185 3.63 2.79 2.50
N ILE A 186 2.78 2.69 1.50
CA ILE A 186 2.34 1.39 0.95
C ILE A 186 3.30 0.99 -0.17
N THR A 187 3.96 -0.15 0.00
CA THR A 187 5.02 -0.63 -0.90
C THR A 187 4.58 -1.73 -1.85
N ALA A 188 3.53 -2.44 -1.49
CA ALA A 188 2.95 -3.49 -2.33
C ALA A 188 1.44 -3.56 -2.11
N ILE A 189 0.70 -3.91 -3.16
CA ILE A 189 -0.76 -3.99 -3.17
C ILE A 189 -1.26 -5.14 -4.04
N GLU A 190 -2.28 -5.85 -3.53
CA GLU A 190 -3.14 -6.72 -4.32
C GLU A 190 -4.61 -6.43 -3.99
N VAL A 191 -5.46 -6.44 -5.00
CA VAL A 191 -6.90 -6.18 -4.84
C VAL A 191 -7.67 -7.42 -5.27
N THR A 192 -8.50 -7.94 -4.34
CA THR A 192 -9.30 -9.16 -4.56
C THR A 192 -10.78 -8.91 -4.27
N PRO A 193 -11.67 -9.80 -4.71
CA PRO A 193 -13.03 -9.84 -4.19
C PRO A 193 -13.03 -10.02 -2.67
N GLY A 194 -14.02 -9.43 -1.98
CA GLY A 194 -14.04 -9.38 -0.51
C GLY A 194 -14.08 -10.72 0.22
N TYR A 195 -14.45 -11.80 -0.47
CA TYR A 195 -14.51 -13.16 0.09
C TYR A 195 -13.20 -13.94 -0.01
N PHE A 196 -12.19 -13.40 -0.69
CA PHE A 196 -10.89 -14.05 -0.82
C PHE A 196 -10.12 -14.07 0.50
N ALA A 197 -9.40 -15.16 0.76
CA ALA A 197 -8.55 -15.31 1.93
C ALA A 197 -7.28 -14.42 1.82
N ASP A 198 -6.81 -13.93 2.97
CA ASP A 198 -5.67 -13.01 3.04
C ASP A 198 -4.32 -13.72 2.84
N SER A 199 -4.17 -14.88 3.45
CA SER A 199 -2.91 -15.61 3.51
C SER A 199 -2.24 -15.92 2.15
N PRO A 200 -2.97 -16.23 1.06
CA PRO A 200 -2.36 -16.48 -0.24
C PRO A 200 -1.66 -15.26 -0.84
N GLN A 201 -2.11 -14.04 -0.54
CA GLN A 201 -1.57 -12.81 -1.11
C GLN A 201 -0.24 -12.40 -0.46
N PHE A 202 0.02 -12.89 0.75
CA PHE A 202 1.15 -12.49 1.60
C PHE A 202 2.51 -12.60 0.92
N LYS A 203 2.78 -13.76 0.31
CA LYS A 203 4.10 -14.05 -0.27
C LYS A 203 4.48 -13.09 -1.39
N ASP A 204 3.54 -12.73 -2.24
CA ASP A 204 3.78 -11.84 -3.38
C ASP A 204 3.94 -10.39 -2.92
N LEU A 205 3.16 -9.95 -1.94
CA LEU A 205 3.33 -8.65 -1.28
C LEU A 205 4.74 -8.50 -0.67
N VAL A 206 5.19 -9.49 0.07
CA VAL A 206 6.54 -9.52 0.67
C VAL A 206 7.63 -9.47 -0.40
N LYS A 207 7.49 -10.25 -1.47
CA LYS A 207 8.47 -10.27 -2.57
C LYS A 207 8.55 -8.92 -3.29
N ILE A 208 7.40 -8.28 -3.55
CA ILE A 208 7.35 -6.97 -4.20
C ILE A 208 8.08 -5.94 -3.34
N THR A 209 7.77 -5.88 -2.04
CA THR A 209 8.42 -4.96 -1.10
C THR A 209 9.93 -5.19 -1.05
N ALA A 210 10.38 -6.45 -1.01
CA ALA A 210 11.79 -6.81 -0.94
C ALA A 210 12.61 -6.46 -2.18
N LYS A 211 11.98 -6.12 -3.32
CA LYS A 211 12.70 -5.62 -4.51
C LYS A 211 13.36 -4.26 -4.26
N THR A 212 12.74 -3.43 -3.42
CA THR A 212 13.17 -2.04 -3.20
C THR A 212 13.72 -1.83 -1.79
N PHE A 213 13.19 -2.53 -0.79
CA PHE A 213 13.50 -2.31 0.61
C PHE A 213 14.31 -3.45 1.21
N ARG A 214 15.27 -3.10 2.07
CA ARG A 214 15.91 -4.06 2.97
C ARG A 214 15.00 -4.25 4.17
N ILE A 215 14.30 -5.37 4.22
CA ILE A 215 13.32 -5.65 5.27
C ILE A 215 14.04 -6.27 6.48
N ARG A 216 13.85 -5.67 7.67
CA ARG A 216 14.32 -6.20 8.95
C ARG A 216 13.28 -7.15 9.55
N GLU A 217 12.02 -6.71 9.61
CA GLU A 217 10.92 -7.51 10.15
C GLU A 217 9.60 -7.24 9.42
N ILE A 218 8.72 -8.24 9.49
CA ILE A 218 7.34 -8.14 9.00
C ILE A 218 6.38 -8.61 10.07
N SER A 219 5.44 -7.75 10.44
CA SER A 219 4.32 -8.07 11.31
C SER A 219 3.02 -8.27 10.50
N ALA A 220 2.22 -9.28 10.87
CA ALA A 220 0.94 -9.54 10.26
C ALA A 220 0.00 -10.28 11.22
N ASP A 221 -1.32 -10.23 10.96
CA ASP A 221 -2.31 -10.93 11.79
C ASP A 221 -2.13 -12.47 11.72
N LYS A 222 -2.62 -13.15 12.74
CA LYS A 222 -2.66 -14.62 12.82
C LYS A 222 -3.38 -15.29 11.63
N ALA A 223 -4.19 -14.56 10.86
CA ALA A 223 -4.77 -15.04 9.62
C ALA A 223 -3.70 -15.43 8.59
N TYR A 224 -2.55 -14.75 8.62
CA TYR A 224 -1.38 -15.02 7.77
C TYR A 224 -0.47 -16.13 8.30
N SER A 225 -0.76 -16.70 9.49
CA SER A 225 0.06 -17.72 10.13
C SER A 225 0.08 -19.01 9.30
N SER A 226 1.15 -19.22 8.56
CA SER A 226 1.43 -20.43 7.81
C SER A 226 2.93 -20.65 7.65
N ARG A 227 3.38 -21.91 7.55
CA ARG A 227 4.80 -22.24 7.33
C ARG A 227 5.33 -21.56 6.07
N LYS A 228 4.53 -21.55 5.00
CA LYS A 228 4.89 -20.90 3.71
C LYS A 228 5.15 -19.41 3.86
N ASN A 229 4.32 -18.71 4.64
CA ASN A 229 4.45 -17.27 4.84
C ASN A 229 5.64 -16.93 5.73
N LEU A 230 5.84 -17.66 6.85
CA LEU A 230 7.03 -17.45 7.69
C LEU A 230 8.31 -17.73 6.89
N GLN A 231 8.33 -18.80 6.09
CA GLN A 231 9.47 -19.12 5.23
C GLN A 231 9.72 -18.04 4.18
N ALA A 232 8.68 -17.45 3.60
CA ALA A 232 8.82 -16.38 2.62
C ALA A 232 9.52 -15.15 3.22
N VAL A 233 9.19 -14.77 4.46
CA VAL A 233 9.86 -13.68 5.18
C VAL A 233 11.31 -14.06 5.53
N SER A 234 11.52 -15.26 6.07
CA SER A 234 12.85 -15.73 6.43
C SER A 234 13.79 -15.84 5.22
N SER A 235 13.27 -16.21 4.04
CA SER A 235 14.09 -16.36 2.82
C SER A 235 14.66 -15.05 2.29
N ILE A 236 14.13 -13.90 2.69
CA ILE A 236 14.67 -12.57 2.38
C ILE A 236 15.51 -11.99 3.53
N GLY A 237 15.83 -12.80 4.55
CA GLY A 237 16.63 -12.41 5.71
C GLY A 237 15.87 -11.59 6.77
N ALA A 238 14.55 -11.52 6.69
CA ALA A 238 13.69 -10.78 7.62
C ALA A 238 13.09 -11.68 8.72
N ILE A 239 12.61 -11.07 9.80
CA ILE A 239 11.99 -11.77 10.94
C ILE A 239 10.47 -11.66 10.84
N PRO A 240 9.70 -12.79 10.82
CA PRO A 240 8.25 -12.78 10.74
C PRO A 240 7.59 -12.71 12.13
N TYR A 241 6.99 -11.62 12.51
CA TYR A 241 6.19 -11.49 13.73
C TYR A 241 4.70 -11.73 13.42
N ILE A 242 4.35 -13.01 13.24
CA ILE A 242 2.99 -13.47 12.93
C ILE A 242 2.54 -14.41 14.05
N PRO A 243 1.54 -14.06 14.87
CA PRO A 243 1.06 -14.89 15.98
C PRO A 243 0.53 -16.23 15.49
N PHE A 244 0.68 -17.24 16.32
CA PHE A 244 0.25 -18.59 15.97
C PHE A 244 -1.24 -18.81 16.26
N ARG A 245 -1.89 -19.61 15.43
CA ARG A 245 -3.29 -20.01 15.64
C ARG A 245 -3.42 -20.95 16.84
N LYS A 246 -4.57 -20.94 17.48
CA LYS A 246 -4.88 -21.90 18.56
C LYS A 246 -4.67 -23.34 18.06
N GLY A 247 -3.97 -24.14 18.84
CA GLY A 247 -3.62 -25.51 18.47
C GLY A 247 -2.41 -25.66 17.55
N ALA A 248 -1.71 -24.58 17.20
CA ALA A 248 -0.43 -24.67 16.50
C ALA A 248 0.60 -25.38 17.39
N THR A 249 1.51 -26.13 16.77
CA THR A 249 2.62 -26.82 17.45
C THR A 249 3.95 -26.33 16.88
N GLY A 250 5.01 -26.38 17.70
CA GLY A 250 6.37 -26.00 17.31
C GLY A 250 7.06 -26.97 16.35
N LYS A 251 6.39 -28.05 15.88
CA LYS A 251 6.97 -29.01 14.94
C LYS A 251 7.32 -28.34 13.63
N SER A 252 8.60 -28.27 13.28
CA SER A 252 9.11 -27.53 12.10
C SER A 252 8.62 -28.10 10.77
N ARG A 253 8.52 -29.42 10.62
CA ARG A 253 8.08 -30.08 9.37
C ARG A 253 8.78 -29.53 8.12
N GLY A 254 10.12 -29.42 8.18
CA GLY A 254 10.95 -28.86 7.10
C GLY A 254 11.10 -27.35 7.06
N THR A 255 10.42 -26.60 7.94
CA THR A 255 10.47 -25.14 8.01
C THR A 255 11.07 -24.69 9.34
N LEU A 256 12.40 -24.51 9.42
CA LEU A 256 13.10 -24.20 10.67
C LEU A 256 12.58 -22.91 11.34
N VAL A 257 12.31 -21.86 10.55
CA VAL A 257 11.79 -20.59 11.07
C VAL A 257 10.47 -20.78 11.82
N TRP A 258 9.62 -21.74 11.42
CA TRP A 258 8.38 -22.03 12.15
C TRP A 258 8.65 -22.46 13.58
N GLY A 259 9.53 -23.41 13.79
CA GLY A 259 9.88 -23.90 15.14
C GLY A 259 10.55 -22.82 15.99
N ARG A 260 11.49 -22.05 15.41
CA ARG A 260 12.17 -20.93 16.08
C ARG A 260 11.16 -19.86 16.54
N MET A 261 10.31 -19.38 15.64
CA MET A 261 9.31 -18.35 15.95
C MET A 261 8.23 -18.87 16.91
N PHE A 262 7.85 -20.15 16.82
CA PHE A 262 6.90 -20.74 17.79
C PHE A 262 7.50 -20.77 19.19
N LYS A 263 8.77 -21.21 19.34
CA LYS A 263 9.50 -21.19 20.61
C LYS A 263 9.58 -19.75 21.15
N PHE A 264 9.93 -18.80 20.29
CA PHE A 264 10.02 -17.39 20.67
C PHE A 264 8.66 -16.83 21.12
N TYR A 265 7.60 -17.10 20.37
CA TYR A 265 6.24 -16.69 20.73
C TYR A 265 5.74 -17.26 22.06
N THR A 266 6.12 -18.52 22.40
CA THR A 266 5.66 -19.18 23.64
C THR A 266 6.53 -18.88 24.85
N GLN A 267 7.84 -18.67 24.68
CA GLN A 267 8.77 -18.46 25.79
C GLN A 267 9.07 -16.99 26.08
N TYR A 268 8.98 -16.12 25.08
CA TYR A 268 9.30 -14.69 25.17
C TYR A 268 8.14 -13.86 24.63
N GLN A 269 6.93 -14.14 25.12
CA GLN A 269 5.69 -13.59 24.59
C GLN A 269 5.68 -12.05 24.60
N GLU A 270 6.15 -11.41 25.65
CA GLU A 270 6.17 -9.94 25.77
C GLU A 270 7.04 -9.32 24.67
N HIS A 271 8.25 -9.83 24.47
CA HIS A 271 9.14 -9.36 23.41
C HIS A 271 8.54 -9.60 22.02
N PHE A 272 7.96 -10.78 21.78
CA PHE A 272 7.27 -11.05 20.52
C PHE A 272 6.14 -10.05 20.28
N MET A 273 5.34 -9.77 21.28
CA MET A 273 4.18 -8.88 21.18
C MET A 273 4.57 -7.43 20.95
N MET A 274 5.69 -6.93 21.50
CA MET A 274 6.20 -5.57 21.21
C MET A 274 6.43 -5.39 19.69
N HIS A 275 7.08 -6.32 19.02
CA HIS A 275 7.28 -6.29 17.58
C HIS A 275 5.97 -6.51 16.80
N TYR A 276 5.14 -7.45 17.27
CA TYR A 276 3.85 -7.72 16.64
C TYR A 276 2.92 -6.50 16.67
N HIS A 277 2.93 -5.72 17.74
CA HIS A 277 2.07 -4.53 17.87
C HIS A 277 2.35 -3.45 16.82
N LYS A 278 3.52 -3.47 16.17
CA LYS A 278 3.79 -2.62 14.99
C LYS A 278 2.77 -2.85 13.86
N ARG A 279 2.06 -4.00 13.84
CA ARG A 279 0.96 -4.27 12.91
C ARG A 279 -0.17 -3.24 13.00
N SER A 280 -0.41 -2.66 14.18
CA SER A 280 -1.46 -1.64 14.35
C SER A 280 -1.28 -0.44 13.41
N ASN A 281 -0.05 -0.21 12.94
CA ASN A 281 0.24 0.83 11.97
C ASN A 281 -0.48 0.61 10.63
N ALA A 282 -0.63 -0.64 10.18
CA ALA A 282 -1.38 -0.93 8.96
C ALA A 282 -2.88 -0.60 9.10
N GLU A 283 -3.45 -0.77 10.30
CA GLU A 283 -4.82 -0.32 10.58
C GLU A 283 -4.92 1.21 10.52
N SER A 284 -3.92 1.92 11.03
CA SER A 284 -3.81 3.38 10.95
C SER A 284 -3.71 3.86 9.50
N VAL A 285 -2.92 3.19 8.67
CA VAL A 285 -2.80 3.48 7.22
C VAL A 285 -4.16 3.39 6.54
N PHE A 286 -4.91 2.30 6.75
CA PHE A 286 -6.25 2.17 6.19
C PHE A 286 -7.23 3.20 6.75
N SER A 287 -7.14 3.53 8.03
CA SER A 287 -7.97 4.56 8.66
C SER A 287 -7.71 5.94 8.05
N MET A 288 -6.44 6.35 7.93
CA MET A 288 -6.04 7.61 7.28
C MET A 288 -6.55 7.68 5.85
N MET A 289 -6.30 6.63 5.06
CA MET A 289 -6.71 6.57 3.66
C MET A 289 -8.23 6.64 3.50
N LYS A 290 -9.00 5.89 4.29
CA LYS A 290 -10.47 5.90 4.22
C LYS A 290 -11.08 7.21 4.71
N ARG A 291 -10.46 7.84 5.71
CA ARG A 291 -10.89 9.16 6.21
C ARG A 291 -10.68 10.24 5.17
N LYS A 292 -9.53 10.24 4.49
CA LYS A 292 -9.15 11.26 3.52
C LYS A 292 -9.84 11.08 2.16
N PHE A 293 -9.88 9.84 1.63
CA PHE A 293 -10.35 9.55 0.27
C PHE A 293 -11.69 8.80 0.21
N GLY A 294 -12.27 8.48 1.38
CA GLY A 294 -13.54 7.77 1.49
C GLY A 294 -13.38 6.24 1.49
N ASN A 295 -14.40 5.57 2.05
CA ASN A 295 -14.43 4.12 2.23
C ASN A 295 -15.29 3.38 1.19
N HIS A 296 -15.97 4.10 0.30
CA HIS A 296 -16.81 3.54 -0.76
C HIS A 296 -16.26 3.88 -2.15
N LEU A 297 -16.52 3.01 -3.12
CA LEU A 297 -16.07 3.15 -4.49
C LEU A 297 -17.17 3.74 -5.36
N PHE A 298 -16.82 4.73 -6.16
CA PHE A 298 -17.75 5.34 -7.13
C PHE A 298 -17.85 4.51 -8.41
N SER A 299 -16.79 3.79 -8.77
CA SER A 299 -16.72 2.95 -9.97
C SER A 299 -17.67 1.75 -9.87
N LYS A 300 -18.31 1.40 -10.99
CA LYS A 300 -19.28 0.30 -11.05
C LYS A 300 -18.69 -0.99 -11.66
N SER A 301 -17.75 -0.86 -12.61
CA SER A 301 -17.06 -2.01 -13.19
C SER A 301 -15.98 -2.55 -12.24
N GLU A 302 -15.69 -3.82 -12.36
CA GLU A 302 -14.69 -4.49 -11.54
C GLU A 302 -13.31 -3.86 -11.68
N VAL A 303 -12.84 -3.70 -12.92
CA VAL A 303 -11.55 -3.04 -13.22
C VAL A 303 -11.54 -1.61 -12.72
N GLY A 304 -12.65 -0.86 -12.91
CA GLY A 304 -12.76 0.50 -12.41
C GLY A 304 -12.65 0.60 -10.89
N GLN A 305 -13.19 -0.38 -10.17
CA GLN A 305 -13.07 -0.44 -8.70
C GLN A 305 -11.63 -0.72 -8.27
N ILE A 306 -10.94 -1.63 -8.95
CA ILE A 306 -9.53 -1.92 -8.70
C ILE A 306 -8.68 -0.67 -8.94
N ASN A 307 -8.81 -0.04 -10.10
CA ASN A 307 -8.03 1.14 -10.44
C ASN A 307 -8.34 2.33 -9.54
N GLU A 308 -9.59 2.47 -9.06
CA GLU A 308 -9.93 3.51 -8.08
C GLU A 308 -9.23 3.29 -6.73
N ILE A 309 -9.15 2.04 -6.24
CA ILE A 309 -8.37 1.71 -5.03
C ILE A 309 -6.89 2.03 -5.25
N LEU A 310 -6.32 1.61 -6.37
CA LEU A 310 -4.91 1.87 -6.70
C LEU A 310 -4.60 3.38 -6.76
N CYS A 311 -5.48 4.18 -7.38
CA CYS A 311 -5.34 5.64 -7.40
C CYS A 311 -5.40 6.27 -6.00
N ARG A 312 -6.26 5.77 -5.10
CA ARG A 312 -6.33 6.23 -3.71
C ARG A 312 -5.06 5.88 -2.92
N ILE A 313 -4.51 4.69 -3.16
CA ILE A 313 -3.26 4.25 -2.53
C ILE A 313 -2.09 5.09 -3.04
N LEU A 314 -2.00 5.33 -4.33
CA LEU A 314 -0.97 6.22 -4.87
C LEU A 314 -1.11 7.64 -4.30
N ALA A 315 -2.33 8.14 -4.18
CA ALA A 315 -2.59 9.43 -3.54
C ALA A 315 -2.17 9.44 -2.05
N HIS A 316 -2.41 8.36 -1.31
CA HIS A 316 -1.93 8.21 0.06
C HIS A 316 -0.40 8.25 0.13
N ASN A 317 0.27 7.50 -0.73
CA ASN A 317 1.74 7.48 -0.76
C ASN A 317 2.34 8.86 -1.04
N ILE A 318 1.76 9.62 -1.97
CA ILE A 318 2.22 10.99 -2.24
C ILE A 318 2.05 11.87 -0.99
N CYS A 319 0.95 11.74 -0.25
CA CYS A 319 0.77 12.47 1.02
C CYS A 319 1.83 12.07 2.07
N CYS A 320 2.17 10.77 2.18
CA CYS A 320 3.26 10.32 3.04
C CYS A 320 4.60 10.93 2.62
N LEU A 321 4.90 10.98 1.32
CA LEU A 321 6.13 11.58 0.82
C LEU A 321 6.23 13.07 1.15
N ILE A 322 5.13 13.81 1.08
CA ILE A 322 5.10 15.23 1.48
C ILE A 322 5.38 15.37 2.96
N GLN A 323 4.82 14.50 3.79
CA GLN A 323 5.10 14.50 5.23
C GLN A 323 6.58 14.22 5.51
N GLU A 324 7.14 13.17 4.91
CA GLU A 324 8.54 12.80 5.09
C GLU A 324 9.53 13.86 4.55
N TYR A 325 9.14 14.59 3.51
CA TYR A 325 9.91 15.72 3.00
C TYR A 325 10.07 16.82 4.07
N PHE A 326 9.00 17.17 4.78
CA PHE A 326 9.04 18.22 5.80
C PHE A 326 9.57 17.73 7.16
N GLU A 327 9.23 16.50 7.57
CA GLU A 327 9.62 15.96 8.88
C GLU A 327 11.06 15.42 8.90
N ASN A 328 11.47 14.73 7.83
CA ASN A 328 12.76 14.03 7.77
C ASN A 328 13.68 14.54 6.65
N ALA A 329 13.35 15.66 6.01
CA ALA A 329 14.11 16.26 4.90
C ALA A 329 14.44 15.25 3.78
N VAL A 330 13.54 14.33 3.50
CA VAL A 330 13.72 13.30 2.49
C VAL A 330 13.78 13.91 1.11
N LYS A 331 14.85 13.62 0.36
CA LYS A 331 14.92 14.00 -1.05
C LYS A 331 14.03 13.09 -1.89
N LEU A 332 13.11 13.69 -2.61
CA LEU A 332 12.19 13.00 -3.51
C LEU A 332 12.90 12.78 -4.86
N ASP A 333 13.58 11.66 -5.03
CA ASP A 333 14.21 11.25 -6.28
C ASP A 333 13.62 9.91 -6.75
N PHE A 334 12.96 9.93 -7.89
CA PHE A 334 12.33 8.77 -8.49
C PHE A 334 13.16 8.17 -9.65
N ASN A 335 14.34 8.70 -9.96
CA ASN A 335 15.14 8.26 -11.12
C ASN A 335 15.93 6.97 -10.85
N TYR A 336 16.00 6.52 -9.61
CA TYR A 336 16.87 5.40 -9.19
C TYR A 336 16.34 4.01 -9.56
N CYS A 337 15.12 3.86 -10.07
CA CYS A 337 14.53 2.56 -10.45
C CYS A 337 14.52 2.34 -11.97
N ALA A 338 14.53 1.06 -12.37
CA ALA A 338 14.31 0.66 -13.75
C ALA A 338 13.04 1.31 -14.31
N LYS A 339 13.14 1.88 -15.51
CA LYS A 339 12.01 2.53 -16.16
C LYS A 339 11.04 1.49 -16.73
N LEU A 340 9.76 1.64 -16.47
CA LEU A 340 8.72 0.79 -17.06
C LEU A 340 8.47 1.20 -18.51
N HIS A 341 8.64 0.28 -19.45
CA HIS A 341 8.25 0.49 -20.84
C HIS A 341 6.75 0.23 -20.98
N LEU A 342 6.00 1.26 -21.36
CA LEU A 342 4.57 1.16 -21.60
C LEU A 342 4.33 0.70 -23.03
N THR A 343 3.79 -0.51 -23.20
CA THR A 343 3.22 -0.99 -24.47
C THR A 343 1.70 -0.99 -24.34
N ARG A 344 1.02 -0.38 -25.28
CA ARG A 344 -0.44 -0.51 -25.47
C ARG A 344 -0.74 -1.34 -26.70
#